data_5a0f220c03304a15353b15c3bd3f19f7
#
_entry.id   5a0f220c03304a15353b15c3bd3f19f7
#
_cell.length_a   1.000
_cell.length_b   1.000
_cell.length_c   1.000
_cell.angle_alpha   90.00
_cell.angle_beta   90.00
_cell.angle_gamma   90.00
#
_symmetry.space_group_name_H-M   'P 1'
#
loop_
_entity.id
_entity.type
_entity.pdbx_description
1 polymer ?
#
loop_
_entity_poly.entity_id
_entity_poly.type
_entity_poly.pdbx_seq_one_letter_code
_entity_poly.pdbx_strand_id
1 'polypeptide(L)'
;MTTRASKASTGTRIILGAAVLVALAAVCISVTRQGSQSLPEAAAGPDPESENPEAMITRLEAKLKLDPNDATGWSALGAAFFRIDKFAESATAYARAVKIDPRNPDFWSALGEARVLAGPGVIPAEAKQAFERALTLDPKDPRARYFLGVAQDLAGDHNGAIEAWLALLADTPRGAPWEQDVQQLILVVGAKEKIEVASRLAALKRQAPSDGAAIATAAIPGPSRQQMQAAAQMPKGQQDAMIQSMIDGLDAKLKANPRNVQGWIMLMRSRMSLGEPAKAAAAYVAARTTFSGDAATLRQIDEAANSLGVR
;
A
#
# COMPACT_ATOMS: atom_id res chain seq x y z
N MET A 1 55.26 -24.79 -13.68
CA MET A 1 54.33 -23.71 -14.07
C MET A 1 52.94 -24.16 -13.72
N THR A 2 52.45 -23.78 -12.56
CA THR A 2 51.14 -24.18 -12.01
C THR A 2 50.21 -22.96 -12.04
N THR A 3 49.24 -22.99 -12.94
CA THR A 3 48.20 -21.95 -13.05
C THR A 3 47.19 -22.08 -11.92
N ARG A 4 47.16 -21.11 -11.05
CA ARG A 4 46.23 -20.95 -9.91
C ARG A 4 44.92 -20.34 -10.43
N ALA A 5 43.90 -21.16 -10.61
CA ALA A 5 42.56 -20.66 -10.91
C ALA A 5 41.93 -19.97 -9.69
N SER A 6 41.61 -18.71 -9.85
CA SER A 6 40.91 -17.88 -8.88
C SER A 6 39.44 -18.35 -8.76
N LYS A 7 39.06 -18.87 -7.59
CA LYS A 7 37.66 -19.09 -7.19
C LYS A 7 37.03 -17.73 -6.85
N ALA A 8 36.31 -17.12 -7.77
CA ALA A 8 35.50 -15.94 -7.51
C ALA A 8 34.26 -16.35 -6.70
N SER A 9 34.06 -15.66 -5.61
CA SER A 9 33.11 -15.78 -4.54
C SER A 9 31.64 -15.83 -5.00
N THR A 10 31.04 -16.99 -4.89
CA THR A 10 29.60 -17.24 -5.09
C THR A 10 28.76 -16.73 -3.87
N GLY A 11 29.40 -16.33 -2.78
CA GLY A 11 28.76 -16.01 -1.52
C GLY A 11 28.07 -14.64 -1.45
N THR A 12 28.47 -13.67 -2.27
CA THR A 12 27.97 -12.28 -2.17
C THR A 12 26.65 -12.07 -2.95
N ARG A 13 26.34 -12.94 -3.87
CA ARG A 13 25.10 -12.85 -4.68
C ARG A 13 23.84 -13.31 -3.95
N ILE A 14 23.98 -14.18 -2.96
CA ILE A 14 22.85 -14.75 -2.21
C ILE A 14 22.30 -13.77 -1.15
N ILE A 15 23.10 -12.87 -0.62
CA ILE A 15 22.70 -11.94 0.47
C ILE A 15 21.85 -10.78 -0.06
N LEU A 16 22.03 -10.37 -1.33
CA LEU A 16 21.19 -9.31 -1.93
C LEU A 16 19.78 -9.79 -2.29
N GLY A 17 19.63 -11.06 -2.66
CA GLY A 17 18.31 -11.64 -2.93
C GLY A 17 17.37 -11.69 -1.72
N ALA A 18 17.92 -11.88 -0.53
CA ALA A 18 17.13 -11.98 0.70
C ALA A 18 16.61 -10.61 1.21
N ALA A 19 17.40 -9.53 1.03
CA ALA A 19 16.98 -8.19 1.45
C ALA A 19 15.88 -7.60 0.55
N VAL A 20 15.87 -7.96 -0.74
CA VAL A 20 14.83 -7.55 -1.71
C VAL A 20 13.51 -8.28 -1.44
N LEU A 21 13.54 -9.52 -0.94
CA LEU A 21 12.36 -10.34 -0.71
C LEU A 21 11.53 -9.87 0.51
N VAL A 22 12.13 -9.23 1.51
CA VAL A 22 11.40 -8.77 2.71
C VAL A 22 10.55 -7.53 2.43
N ALA A 23 10.96 -6.66 1.49
CA ALA A 23 10.19 -5.47 1.10
C ALA A 23 8.91 -5.80 0.30
N LEU A 24 8.83 -7.00 -0.29
CA LEU A 24 7.78 -7.37 -1.25
C LEU A 24 6.43 -7.74 -0.62
N ALA A 25 6.41 -8.17 0.63
CA ALA A 25 5.16 -8.54 1.30
C ALA A 25 4.20 -7.35 1.50
N ALA A 26 4.71 -6.11 1.52
CA ALA A 26 3.92 -4.91 1.75
C ALA A 26 3.19 -4.38 0.49
N VAL A 27 3.68 -4.68 -0.72
CA VAL A 27 3.09 -4.16 -1.97
C VAL A 27 1.76 -4.84 -2.32
N CYS A 28 1.59 -6.11 -1.92
CA CYS A 28 0.43 -6.90 -2.35
C CYS A 28 -0.90 -6.54 -1.66
N ILE A 29 -0.86 -5.92 -0.48
CA ILE A 29 -2.08 -5.68 0.33
C ILE A 29 -2.85 -4.43 -0.12
N SER A 30 -2.24 -3.51 -0.84
CA SER A 30 -2.82 -2.18 -1.09
C SER A 30 -3.54 -2.02 -2.43
N VAL A 31 -3.27 -2.85 -3.43
CA VAL A 31 -3.85 -2.69 -4.78
C VAL A 31 -5.29 -3.23 -4.87
N THR A 32 -5.67 -4.19 -4.02
CA THR A 32 -7.02 -4.79 -4.03
C THR A 32 -8.11 -3.89 -3.42
N ARG A 33 -7.76 -2.74 -2.84
CA ARG A 33 -8.69 -1.91 -2.03
C ARG A 33 -9.44 -0.81 -2.79
N GLN A 34 -9.17 -0.59 -4.08
CA GLN A 34 -9.73 0.55 -4.83
C GLN A 34 -10.83 0.20 -5.84
N GLY A 35 -11.30 -1.05 -5.91
CA GLY A 35 -12.25 -1.50 -6.95
C GLY A 35 -13.58 -2.09 -6.47
N SER A 36 -13.91 -2.08 -5.18
CA SER A 36 -15.16 -2.69 -4.70
C SER A 36 -16.32 -1.68 -4.71
N GLN A 37 -17.00 -1.55 -5.85
CA GLN A 37 -18.38 -1.05 -5.87
C GLN A 37 -19.26 -2.11 -5.21
N SER A 38 -19.97 -1.70 -4.16
CA SER A 38 -20.94 -2.49 -3.41
C SER A 38 -22.03 -3.06 -4.32
N LEU A 39 -22.06 -4.39 -4.45
CA LEU A 39 -23.22 -5.14 -4.92
C LEU A 39 -24.17 -5.38 -3.74
N PRO A 40 -25.50 -5.52 -3.97
CA PRO A 40 -26.48 -5.61 -2.89
C PRO A 40 -26.30 -6.89 -2.08
N GLU A 41 -26.46 -6.73 -0.78
CA GLU A 41 -26.43 -7.73 0.28
C GLU A 41 -27.45 -8.86 0.02
N ALA A 42 -26.93 -9.98 -0.50
CA ALA A 42 -27.62 -11.26 -0.49
C ALA A 42 -26.65 -12.33 -0.01
N ALA A 43 -26.89 -12.84 1.21
CA ALA A 43 -26.18 -13.90 1.90
C ALA A 43 -24.76 -13.55 2.38
N ALA A 44 -24.67 -13.02 3.61
CA ALA A 44 -23.42 -12.84 4.34
C ALA A 44 -22.71 -14.19 4.58
N GLY A 45 -21.76 -14.50 3.70
CA GLY A 45 -20.69 -15.44 3.99
C GLY A 45 -19.70 -14.77 4.96
N PRO A 46 -18.82 -15.54 5.61
CA PRO A 46 -17.82 -14.99 6.53
C PRO A 46 -16.98 -13.91 5.82
N ASP A 47 -16.67 -12.85 6.58
CA ASP A 47 -15.92 -11.70 6.13
C ASP A 47 -14.63 -12.16 5.41
N PRO A 48 -14.41 -11.83 4.13
CA PRO A 48 -13.29 -12.34 3.36
C PRO A 48 -11.91 -11.98 3.94
N GLU A 49 -11.83 -11.00 4.84
CA GLU A 49 -10.59 -10.65 5.57
C GLU A 49 -10.31 -11.58 6.76
N SER A 50 -11.28 -12.33 7.24
CA SER A 50 -11.15 -13.28 8.36
C SER A 50 -11.07 -14.75 7.93
N GLU A 51 -11.27 -15.04 6.65
CA GLU A 51 -11.23 -16.42 6.14
C GLU A 51 -9.80 -16.94 6.09
N ASN A 52 -9.60 -18.14 6.64
CA ASN A 52 -8.32 -18.86 6.50
C ASN A 52 -7.99 -19.03 5.00
N PRO A 53 -6.74 -18.69 4.56
CA PRO A 53 -6.35 -18.79 3.15
C PRO A 53 -6.60 -20.14 2.51
N GLU A 54 -6.44 -21.24 3.23
CA GLU A 54 -6.68 -22.59 2.72
C GLU A 54 -8.18 -22.86 2.47
N ALA A 55 -9.06 -22.33 3.33
CA ALA A 55 -10.50 -22.41 3.12
C ALA A 55 -10.93 -21.58 1.90
N MET A 56 -10.34 -20.40 1.74
CA MET A 56 -10.54 -19.55 0.56
C MET A 56 -10.10 -20.27 -0.72
N ILE A 57 -8.93 -20.91 -0.73
CA ILE A 57 -8.42 -21.68 -1.87
C ILE A 57 -9.43 -22.76 -2.24
N THR A 58 -9.85 -23.58 -1.27
CA THR A 58 -10.82 -24.68 -1.50
C THR A 58 -12.13 -24.16 -2.11
N ARG A 59 -12.65 -23.06 -1.60
CA ARG A 59 -13.88 -22.42 -2.09
C ARG A 59 -13.72 -21.87 -3.51
N LEU A 60 -12.59 -21.21 -3.79
CA LEU A 60 -12.30 -20.66 -5.11
C LEU A 60 -12.09 -21.75 -6.15
N GLU A 61 -11.38 -22.84 -5.81
CA GLU A 61 -11.22 -24.01 -6.68
C GLU A 61 -12.57 -24.67 -7.02
N ALA A 62 -13.46 -24.81 -6.02
CA ALA A 62 -14.79 -25.35 -6.25
C ALA A 62 -15.62 -24.45 -7.20
N LYS A 63 -15.56 -23.11 -7.01
CA LYS A 63 -16.21 -22.13 -7.89
C LYS A 63 -15.67 -22.21 -9.32
N LEU A 64 -14.35 -22.28 -9.48
CA LEU A 64 -13.67 -22.30 -10.78
C LEU A 64 -13.86 -23.62 -11.54
N LYS A 65 -14.21 -24.71 -10.85
CA LYS A 65 -14.68 -25.95 -11.52
C LYS A 65 -16.04 -25.76 -12.19
N LEU A 66 -16.90 -24.90 -11.63
CA LEU A 66 -18.22 -24.58 -12.20
C LEU A 66 -18.14 -23.49 -13.27
N ASP A 67 -17.29 -22.51 -13.07
CA ASP A 67 -17.03 -21.43 -14.01
C ASP A 67 -15.53 -21.26 -14.29
N PRO A 68 -14.96 -22.04 -15.20
CA PRO A 68 -13.54 -21.99 -15.52
C PRO A 68 -13.10 -20.73 -16.28
N ASN A 69 -14.05 -19.88 -16.73
CA ASN A 69 -13.78 -18.63 -17.45
C ASN A 69 -13.88 -17.39 -16.55
N ASP A 70 -14.01 -17.54 -15.22
CA ASP A 70 -13.96 -16.43 -14.27
C ASP A 70 -12.51 -15.94 -14.06
N ALA A 71 -12.07 -14.94 -14.86
CA ALA A 71 -10.74 -14.36 -14.74
C ALA A 71 -10.47 -13.76 -13.34
N THR A 72 -11.48 -13.12 -12.76
CA THR A 72 -11.39 -12.54 -11.40
C THR A 72 -11.25 -13.63 -10.35
N GLY A 73 -11.99 -14.72 -10.49
CA GLY A 73 -11.86 -15.90 -9.63
C GLY A 73 -10.47 -16.53 -9.71
N TRP A 74 -9.89 -16.66 -10.90
CA TRP A 74 -8.51 -17.11 -11.06
C TRP A 74 -7.49 -16.16 -10.43
N SER A 75 -7.68 -14.84 -10.58
CA SER A 75 -6.83 -13.86 -9.91
C SER A 75 -6.93 -13.94 -8.39
N ALA A 76 -8.14 -14.09 -7.85
CA ALA A 76 -8.35 -14.28 -6.40
C ALA A 76 -7.68 -15.56 -5.89
N LEU A 77 -7.74 -16.66 -6.65
CA LEU A 77 -7.05 -17.91 -6.33
C LEU A 77 -5.52 -17.71 -6.33
N GLY A 78 -4.99 -16.97 -7.32
CA GLY A 78 -3.59 -16.57 -7.37
C GLY A 78 -3.15 -15.79 -6.14
N ALA A 79 -3.95 -14.82 -5.72
CA ALA A 79 -3.70 -14.04 -4.51
C ALA A 79 -3.78 -14.88 -3.22
N ALA A 80 -4.71 -15.84 -3.15
CA ALA A 80 -4.81 -16.76 -2.01
C ALA A 80 -3.58 -17.66 -1.89
N PHE A 81 -3.10 -18.24 -2.99
CA PHE A 81 -1.85 -19.00 -3.03
C PHE A 81 -0.65 -18.15 -2.66
N PHE A 82 -0.60 -16.90 -3.14
CA PHE A 82 0.47 -15.96 -2.82
C PHE A 82 0.59 -15.70 -1.32
N ARG A 83 -0.54 -15.55 -0.62
CA ARG A 83 -0.58 -15.30 0.83
C ARG A 83 -0.02 -16.43 1.69
N ILE A 84 0.09 -17.64 1.15
CA ILE A 84 0.65 -18.82 1.82
C ILE A 84 1.95 -19.28 1.16
N ASP A 85 2.65 -18.38 0.49
CA ASP A 85 3.96 -18.58 -0.16
C ASP A 85 3.99 -19.69 -1.23
N LYS A 86 2.83 -20.10 -1.74
CA LYS A 86 2.71 -21.03 -2.87
C LYS A 86 2.81 -20.27 -4.19
N PHE A 87 4.02 -19.73 -4.45
CA PHE A 87 4.23 -18.83 -5.57
C PHE A 87 4.12 -19.50 -6.94
N ALA A 88 4.45 -20.76 -7.07
CA ALA A 88 4.31 -21.50 -8.33
C ALA A 88 2.84 -21.73 -8.69
N GLU A 89 2.01 -22.11 -7.70
CA GLU A 89 0.56 -22.27 -7.86
C GLU A 89 -0.09 -20.89 -8.10
N SER A 90 0.37 -19.85 -7.41
CA SER A 90 -0.05 -18.48 -7.64
C SER A 90 0.20 -18.04 -9.08
N ALA A 91 1.41 -18.26 -9.61
CA ALA A 91 1.75 -17.96 -10.99
C ALA A 91 0.87 -18.73 -11.99
N THR A 92 0.54 -19.98 -11.68
CA THR A 92 -0.35 -20.79 -12.51
C THR A 92 -1.76 -20.22 -12.56
N ALA A 93 -2.30 -19.80 -11.43
CA ALA A 93 -3.62 -19.20 -11.33
C ALA A 93 -3.67 -17.83 -12.05
N TYR A 94 -2.68 -16.95 -11.83
CA TYR A 94 -2.61 -15.67 -12.55
C TYR A 94 -2.42 -15.87 -14.07
N ALA A 95 -1.68 -16.89 -14.52
CA ALA A 95 -1.57 -17.19 -15.94
C ALA A 95 -2.92 -17.59 -16.57
N ARG A 96 -3.82 -18.23 -15.79
CA ARG A 96 -5.20 -18.49 -16.23
C ARG A 96 -6.01 -17.19 -16.32
N ALA A 97 -5.91 -16.30 -15.32
CA ALA A 97 -6.57 -15.01 -15.34
C ALA A 97 -6.16 -14.18 -16.58
N VAL A 98 -4.85 -14.08 -16.86
CA VAL A 98 -4.28 -13.41 -18.04
C VAL A 98 -4.78 -14.02 -19.34
N LYS A 99 -4.91 -15.35 -19.42
CA LYS A 99 -5.39 -16.03 -20.64
C LYS A 99 -6.84 -15.67 -20.93
N ILE A 100 -7.67 -15.48 -19.90
CA ILE A 100 -9.10 -15.17 -20.03
C ILE A 100 -9.28 -13.67 -20.30
N ASP A 101 -8.62 -12.81 -19.53
CA ASP A 101 -8.62 -11.35 -19.74
C ASP A 101 -7.19 -10.81 -19.89
N PRO A 102 -6.66 -10.77 -21.12
CA PRO A 102 -5.31 -10.29 -21.39
C PRO A 102 -5.17 -8.75 -21.36
N ARG A 103 -6.26 -8.00 -21.11
CA ARG A 103 -6.25 -6.54 -21.08
C ARG A 103 -6.19 -5.97 -19.66
N ASN A 104 -6.24 -6.79 -18.64
CA ASN A 104 -6.12 -6.35 -17.26
C ASN A 104 -4.64 -6.26 -16.86
N PRO A 105 -4.08 -5.04 -16.58
CA PRO A 105 -2.68 -4.86 -16.22
C PRO A 105 -2.32 -5.52 -14.89
N ASP A 106 -3.25 -5.54 -13.91
CA ASP A 106 -3.01 -6.13 -12.58
C ASP A 106 -2.74 -7.63 -12.67
N PHE A 107 -3.40 -8.35 -13.58
CA PHE A 107 -3.17 -9.77 -13.77
C PHE A 107 -1.77 -10.05 -14.30
N TRP A 108 -1.29 -9.21 -15.22
CA TRP A 108 0.05 -9.33 -15.77
C TRP A 108 1.12 -9.02 -14.72
N SER A 109 0.98 -7.93 -13.96
CA SER A 109 1.96 -7.57 -12.95
C SER A 109 1.98 -8.56 -11.79
N ALA A 110 0.82 -9.09 -11.36
CA ALA A 110 0.74 -10.14 -10.34
C ALA A 110 1.35 -11.47 -10.83
N LEU A 111 1.13 -11.84 -12.10
CA LEU A 111 1.79 -13.00 -12.71
C LEU A 111 3.32 -12.85 -12.71
N GLY A 112 3.81 -11.66 -13.07
CA GLY A 112 5.25 -11.37 -13.06
C GLY A 112 5.84 -11.54 -11.66
N GLU A 113 5.22 -10.95 -10.67
CA GLU A 113 5.63 -11.05 -9.26
C GLU A 113 5.64 -12.50 -8.74
N ALA A 114 4.57 -13.24 -8.95
CA ALA A 114 4.50 -14.65 -8.55
C ALA A 114 5.62 -15.49 -9.21
N ARG A 115 5.96 -15.22 -10.48
CA ARG A 115 7.08 -15.89 -11.17
C ARG A 115 8.45 -15.53 -10.58
N VAL A 116 8.66 -14.28 -10.17
CA VAL A 116 9.91 -13.85 -9.51
C VAL A 116 10.07 -14.60 -8.20
N LEU A 117 9.02 -14.66 -7.38
CA LEU A 117 9.07 -15.29 -6.06
C LEU A 117 9.11 -16.83 -6.14
N ALA A 118 8.56 -17.42 -7.18
CA ALA A 118 8.69 -18.87 -7.44
C ALA A 118 10.11 -19.28 -7.86
N GLY A 119 10.96 -18.32 -8.22
CA GLY A 119 12.30 -18.58 -8.75
C GLY A 119 13.42 -18.38 -7.70
N PRO A 120 14.66 -18.64 -8.09
CA PRO A 120 15.83 -18.61 -7.19
C PRO A 120 16.41 -17.21 -6.98
N GLY A 121 15.59 -16.16 -6.87
CA GLY A 121 16.04 -14.80 -6.57
C GLY A 121 16.60 -14.01 -7.77
N VAL A 122 16.25 -14.41 -8.98
CA VAL A 122 16.49 -13.67 -10.24
C VAL A 122 15.15 -13.33 -10.88
N ILE A 123 15.12 -12.31 -11.73
CA ILE A 123 13.92 -12.00 -12.50
C ILE A 123 13.93 -12.83 -13.79
N PRO A 124 13.08 -13.87 -13.92
CA PRO A 124 13.00 -14.68 -15.13
C PRO A 124 12.55 -13.85 -16.34
N ALA A 125 12.93 -14.25 -17.54
CA ALA A 125 12.54 -13.56 -18.77
C ALA A 125 11.02 -13.46 -18.93
N GLU A 126 10.30 -14.50 -18.54
CA GLU A 126 8.84 -14.55 -18.59
C GLU A 126 8.17 -13.59 -17.58
N ALA A 127 8.82 -13.35 -16.43
CA ALA A 127 8.36 -12.34 -15.47
C ALA A 127 8.57 -10.94 -16.02
N LYS A 128 9.76 -10.68 -16.62
CA LYS A 128 10.04 -9.40 -17.27
C LYS A 128 9.03 -9.09 -18.37
N GLN A 129 8.73 -10.04 -19.26
CA GLN A 129 7.70 -9.89 -20.30
C GLN A 129 6.31 -9.58 -19.71
N ALA A 130 5.95 -10.22 -18.59
CA ALA A 130 4.68 -9.95 -17.92
C ALA A 130 4.62 -8.51 -17.40
N PHE A 131 5.69 -8.01 -16.77
CA PHE A 131 5.76 -6.61 -16.34
C PHE A 131 5.75 -5.62 -17.49
N GLU A 132 6.47 -5.89 -18.59
CA GLU A 132 6.45 -5.07 -19.81
C GLU A 132 5.04 -5.02 -20.41
N ARG A 133 4.32 -6.14 -20.37
CA ARG A 133 2.93 -6.18 -20.81
C ARG A 133 2.01 -5.37 -19.89
N ALA A 134 2.18 -5.47 -18.57
CA ALA A 134 1.46 -4.64 -17.61
C ALA A 134 1.66 -3.15 -17.90
N LEU A 135 2.90 -2.69 -18.11
CA LEU A 135 3.20 -1.29 -18.43
C LEU A 135 2.68 -0.84 -19.81
N THR A 136 2.51 -1.75 -20.76
CA THR A 136 1.86 -1.43 -22.04
C THR A 136 0.39 -1.10 -21.84
N LEU A 137 -0.26 -1.72 -20.84
CA LEU A 137 -1.69 -1.55 -20.54
C LEU A 137 -1.90 -0.40 -19.53
N ASP A 138 -1.06 -0.33 -18.50
CA ASP A 138 -1.00 0.76 -17.53
C ASP A 138 0.46 1.20 -17.31
N PRO A 139 0.90 2.30 -17.94
CA PRO A 139 2.25 2.84 -17.77
C PRO A 139 2.61 3.24 -16.34
N LYS A 140 1.62 3.31 -15.45
CA LYS A 140 1.79 3.68 -14.03
C LYS A 140 1.72 2.49 -13.08
N ASP A 141 1.56 1.25 -13.57
CA ASP A 141 1.54 0.06 -12.71
C ASP A 141 2.77 0.05 -11.78
N PRO A 142 2.58 0.21 -10.45
CA PRO A 142 3.69 0.39 -9.54
C PRO A 142 4.51 -0.89 -9.36
N ARG A 143 3.87 -2.05 -9.41
CA ARG A 143 4.52 -3.35 -9.27
C ARG A 143 5.45 -3.62 -10.45
N ALA A 144 4.96 -3.43 -11.67
CA ALA A 144 5.76 -3.64 -12.86
C ALA A 144 6.96 -2.67 -12.93
N ARG A 145 6.76 -1.39 -12.60
CA ARG A 145 7.84 -0.39 -12.53
C ARG A 145 8.90 -0.76 -11.49
N TYR A 146 8.48 -1.22 -10.32
CA TYR A 146 9.38 -1.66 -9.27
C TYR A 146 10.27 -2.82 -9.73
N PHE A 147 9.66 -3.89 -10.24
CA PHE A 147 10.41 -5.09 -10.65
C PHE A 147 11.27 -4.87 -11.88
N LEU A 148 10.88 -4.03 -12.83
CA LEU A 148 11.72 -3.69 -13.96
C LEU A 148 12.94 -2.85 -13.52
N GLY A 149 12.78 -1.97 -12.52
CA GLY A 149 13.92 -1.31 -11.89
C GLY A 149 14.86 -2.32 -11.21
N VAL A 150 14.32 -3.32 -10.50
CA VAL A 150 15.16 -4.42 -9.94
C VAL A 150 15.88 -5.19 -11.05
N ALA A 151 15.22 -5.44 -12.19
CA ALA A 151 15.86 -6.10 -13.33
C ALA A 151 17.03 -5.29 -13.91
N GLN A 152 16.90 -3.95 -13.96
CA GLN A 152 17.98 -3.04 -14.38
C GLN A 152 19.16 -3.09 -13.40
N ASP A 153 18.88 -3.02 -12.08
CA ASP A 153 19.91 -3.10 -11.05
C ASP A 153 20.70 -4.42 -11.13
N LEU A 154 19.99 -5.54 -11.25
CA LEU A 154 20.60 -6.86 -11.41
C LEU A 154 21.42 -7.00 -12.71
N ALA A 155 21.08 -6.25 -13.75
CA ALA A 155 21.82 -6.20 -15.00
C ALA A 155 23.04 -5.26 -14.93
N GLY A 156 23.25 -4.55 -13.82
CA GLY A 156 24.35 -3.60 -13.60
C GLY A 156 24.00 -2.16 -14.00
N ASP A 157 22.79 -1.89 -14.47
CA ASP A 157 22.32 -0.52 -14.73
C ASP A 157 21.72 0.08 -13.45
N HIS A 158 22.59 0.33 -12.48
CA HIS A 158 22.21 0.88 -11.17
C HIS A 158 21.63 2.30 -11.28
N ASN A 159 22.14 3.12 -12.21
CA ASN A 159 21.62 4.45 -12.45
C ASN A 159 20.21 4.41 -13.03
N GLY A 160 19.98 3.60 -14.07
CA GLY A 160 18.66 3.41 -14.65
C GLY A 160 17.63 2.88 -13.64
N ALA A 161 18.04 1.94 -12.80
CA ALA A 161 17.19 1.42 -11.71
C ALA A 161 16.77 2.52 -10.73
N ILE A 162 17.73 3.32 -10.25
CA ILE A 162 17.46 4.46 -9.34
C ILE A 162 16.53 5.47 -10.00
N GLU A 163 16.74 5.83 -11.27
CA GLU A 163 15.84 6.73 -12.02
C GLU A 163 14.41 6.16 -12.09
N ALA A 164 14.29 4.88 -12.42
CA ALA A 164 12.98 4.22 -12.51
C ALA A 164 12.24 4.24 -11.17
N TRP A 165 12.93 3.97 -10.06
CA TRP A 165 12.33 4.00 -8.71
C TRP A 165 12.04 5.41 -8.22
N LEU A 166 12.86 6.41 -8.53
CA LEU A 166 12.57 7.82 -8.24
C LEU A 166 11.33 8.29 -9.01
N ALA A 167 11.21 7.93 -10.29
CA ALA A 167 10.02 8.21 -11.09
C ALA A 167 8.78 7.48 -10.56
N LEU A 168 8.93 6.24 -10.07
CA LEU A 168 7.85 5.53 -9.38
C LEU A 168 7.38 6.30 -8.15
N LEU A 169 8.31 6.75 -7.28
CA LEU A 169 7.98 7.53 -6.09
C LEU A 169 7.34 8.89 -6.42
N ALA A 170 7.75 9.52 -7.53
CA ALA A 170 7.16 10.80 -7.97
C ALA A 170 5.67 10.66 -8.32
N ASP A 171 5.27 9.51 -8.88
CA ASP A 171 3.89 9.22 -9.26
C ASP A 171 3.08 8.55 -8.14
N THR A 172 3.72 8.21 -7.02
CA THR A 172 3.09 7.47 -5.92
C THR A 172 2.23 8.38 -5.06
N PRO A 173 0.98 8.00 -4.75
CA PRO A 173 0.21 8.67 -3.71
C PRO A 173 0.94 8.62 -2.37
N ARG A 174 0.93 9.72 -1.62
CA ARG A 174 1.57 9.78 -0.30
C ARG A 174 0.98 8.77 0.65
N GLY A 175 1.85 8.12 1.42
CA GLY A 175 1.47 7.10 2.40
C GLY A 175 1.14 5.76 1.78
N ALA A 176 1.53 5.51 0.54
CA ALA A 176 1.49 4.18 -0.04
C ALA A 176 2.31 3.21 0.84
N PRO A 177 1.79 2.02 1.18
CA PRO A 177 2.45 1.10 2.13
C PRO A 177 3.89 0.74 1.76
N TRP A 178 4.20 0.74 0.48
CA TRP A 178 5.50 0.38 -0.09
C TRP A 178 6.45 1.57 -0.35
N GLU A 179 6.00 2.82 -0.11
CA GLU A 179 6.78 4.04 -0.38
C GLU A 179 8.12 4.03 0.38
N GLN A 180 8.10 3.66 1.66
CA GLN A 180 9.30 3.63 2.51
C GLN A 180 10.29 2.56 2.04
N ASP A 181 9.81 1.41 1.62
CA ASP A 181 10.65 0.30 1.16
C ASP A 181 11.39 0.66 -0.13
N VAL A 182 10.72 1.33 -1.08
CA VAL A 182 11.35 1.83 -2.31
C VAL A 182 12.37 2.94 -2.00
N GLN A 183 12.07 3.85 -1.08
CA GLN A 183 13.03 4.86 -0.62
C GLN A 183 14.28 4.20 -0.02
N GLN A 184 14.10 3.20 0.83
CA GLN A 184 15.19 2.45 1.45
C GLN A 184 16.03 1.70 0.40
N LEU A 185 15.38 1.08 -0.58
CA LEU A 185 16.06 0.39 -1.69
C LEU A 185 16.97 1.36 -2.47
N ILE A 186 16.45 2.54 -2.84
CA ILE A 186 17.24 3.59 -3.52
C ILE A 186 18.46 4.00 -2.68
N LEU A 187 18.28 4.18 -1.36
CA LEU A 187 19.39 4.54 -0.48
C LEU A 187 20.45 3.43 -0.40
N VAL A 188 20.02 2.17 -0.31
CA VAL A 188 20.94 1.01 -0.25
C VAL A 188 21.74 0.86 -1.53
N VAL A 189 21.08 0.91 -2.69
CA VAL A 189 21.76 0.81 -3.99
C VAL A 189 22.66 2.03 -4.20
N GLY A 190 22.17 3.24 -3.91
CA GLY A 190 22.97 4.47 -4.02
C GLY A 190 24.23 4.43 -3.15
N ALA A 191 24.14 3.98 -1.91
CA ALA A 191 25.29 3.86 -1.02
C ALA A 191 26.28 2.80 -1.50
N LYS A 192 25.80 1.64 -1.95
CA LYS A 192 26.63 0.54 -2.46
C LYS A 192 27.40 0.94 -3.71
N GLU A 193 26.74 1.59 -4.65
CA GLU A 193 27.29 1.94 -5.95
C GLU A 193 27.88 3.38 -5.98
N LYS A 194 27.90 4.08 -4.81
CA LYS A 194 28.43 5.45 -4.65
C LYS A 194 27.70 6.48 -5.52
N ILE A 195 26.40 6.31 -5.71
CA ILE A 195 25.53 7.23 -6.44
C ILE A 195 24.86 8.15 -5.42
N GLU A 196 24.89 9.45 -5.64
CA GLU A 196 24.23 10.43 -4.78
C GLU A 196 22.71 10.41 -5.04
N VAL A 197 21.93 10.06 -4.02
CA VAL A 197 20.46 9.93 -4.11
C VAL A 197 19.71 10.74 -3.05
N ALA A 198 20.39 11.16 -1.96
CA ALA A 198 19.74 11.80 -0.82
C ALA A 198 19.09 13.15 -1.21
N SER A 199 19.79 13.98 -1.99
CA SER A 199 19.27 15.27 -2.47
C SER A 199 18.05 15.06 -3.40
N ARG A 200 18.08 14.02 -4.20
CA ARG A 200 17.01 13.66 -5.16
C ARG A 200 15.76 13.21 -4.44
N LEU A 201 15.89 12.34 -3.44
CA LEU A 201 14.77 11.93 -2.57
C LEU A 201 14.20 13.12 -1.79
N ALA A 202 15.07 14.03 -1.30
CA ALA A 202 14.63 15.26 -0.64
C ALA A 202 13.90 16.22 -1.59
N ALA A 203 14.29 16.25 -2.87
CA ALA A 203 13.61 17.04 -3.91
C ALA A 203 12.20 16.49 -4.19
N LEU A 204 12.03 15.17 -4.31
CA LEU A 204 10.71 14.54 -4.48
C LEU A 204 9.76 14.88 -3.33
N LYS A 205 10.24 14.87 -2.08
CA LYS A 205 9.43 15.27 -0.91
C LYS A 205 8.96 16.72 -0.97
N ARG A 206 9.72 17.61 -1.62
CA ARG A 206 9.38 19.02 -1.80
C ARG A 206 8.45 19.28 -2.99
N GLN A 207 8.61 18.51 -4.07
CA GLN A 207 7.86 18.69 -5.31
C GLN A 207 6.50 17.96 -5.30
N ALA A 208 6.32 17.02 -4.40
CA ALA A 208 5.02 16.35 -4.29
C ALA A 208 3.93 17.40 -4.05
N PRO A 209 2.88 17.46 -4.91
CA PRO A 209 1.79 18.41 -4.71
C PRO A 209 1.32 18.31 -3.27
N SER A 210 1.20 19.45 -2.63
CA SER A 210 0.46 19.52 -1.38
C SER A 210 -1.02 19.35 -1.74
N ASP A 211 -1.44 18.12 -2.05
CA ASP A 211 -2.85 17.82 -2.13
C ASP A 211 -3.48 18.30 -0.84
N GLY A 212 -4.45 19.20 -0.94
CA GLY A 212 -5.04 19.88 0.23
C GLY A 212 -5.52 18.93 1.34
N ALA A 213 -5.62 17.62 1.04
CA ALA A 213 -5.86 16.56 2.01
C ALA A 213 -4.61 16.13 2.81
N ALA A 214 -3.39 16.20 2.22
CA ALA A 214 -2.15 15.84 2.91
C ALA A 214 -1.64 16.94 3.85
N ILE A 215 -1.98 18.22 3.57
CA ILE A 215 -1.63 19.34 4.47
C ILE A 215 -2.36 19.23 5.81
N ALA A 216 -3.53 18.62 5.82
CA ALA A 216 -4.36 18.57 7.01
C ALA A 216 -3.89 17.51 8.03
N THR A 217 -3.31 16.39 7.58
CA THR A 217 -2.75 15.37 8.47
C THR A 217 -1.26 15.57 8.77
N ALA A 218 -0.49 16.16 7.84
CA ALA A 218 0.92 16.51 8.09
C ALA A 218 1.10 17.70 9.06
N ALA A 219 0.08 18.57 9.20
CA ALA A 219 0.08 19.67 10.18
C ALA A 219 -0.30 19.22 11.60
N ILE A 220 -0.65 17.96 11.80
CA ILE A 220 -0.89 17.37 13.13
C ILE A 220 0.12 16.23 13.27
N PRO A 221 1.34 16.50 13.78
CA PRO A 221 2.25 15.43 14.14
C PRO A 221 1.54 14.53 15.15
N GLY A 222 1.27 13.29 14.77
CA GLY A 222 0.90 12.27 15.74
C GLY A 222 2.01 12.16 16.79
N PRO A 223 1.71 11.65 17.99
CA PRO A 223 2.71 11.51 19.04
C PRO A 223 3.88 10.67 18.51
N SER A 224 5.11 11.15 18.70
CA SER A 224 6.32 10.41 18.35
C SER A 224 6.36 9.08 19.13
N ARG A 225 7.15 8.10 18.64
CA ARG A 225 7.36 6.84 19.39
C ARG A 225 7.80 7.06 20.83
N GLN A 226 8.65 8.07 21.08
CA GLN A 226 9.06 8.47 22.43
C GLN A 226 7.90 9.01 23.26
N GLN A 227 7.03 9.83 22.65
CA GLN A 227 5.83 10.35 23.31
C GLN A 227 4.81 9.24 23.62
N MET A 228 4.65 8.25 22.72
CA MET A 228 3.80 7.08 22.96
C MET A 228 4.35 6.20 24.07
N GLN A 229 5.68 5.98 24.13
CA GLN A 229 6.32 5.24 25.21
C GLN A 229 6.26 5.97 26.56
N ALA A 230 6.45 7.28 26.55
CA ALA A 230 6.29 8.11 27.74
C ALA A 230 4.84 8.13 28.24
N ALA A 231 3.86 8.22 27.32
CA ALA A 231 2.45 8.15 27.65
C ALA A 231 2.05 6.80 28.26
N ALA A 232 2.60 5.68 27.75
CA ALA A 232 2.34 4.35 28.29
C ALA A 232 2.82 4.16 29.75
N GLN A 233 3.77 5.00 30.20
CA GLN A 233 4.28 4.98 31.57
C GLN A 233 3.58 5.99 32.50
N MET A 234 2.69 6.83 31.96
CA MET A 234 1.95 7.82 32.76
C MET A 234 0.78 7.19 33.53
N PRO A 235 0.42 7.71 34.72
CA PRO A 235 -0.83 7.36 35.37
C PRO A 235 -2.04 7.63 34.46
N LYS A 236 -3.06 6.75 34.52
CA LYS A 236 -4.22 6.79 33.62
C LYS A 236 -4.88 8.17 33.50
N GLY A 237 -5.03 8.91 34.62
CA GLY A 237 -5.60 10.25 34.59
C GLY A 237 -4.76 11.29 33.83
N GLN A 238 -3.42 11.13 33.79
CA GLN A 238 -2.55 11.99 32.97
C GLN A 238 -2.60 11.63 31.48
N GLN A 239 -2.76 10.33 31.16
CA GLN A 239 -3.00 9.87 29.80
C GLN A 239 -4.31 10.45 29.25
N ASP A 240 -5.39 10.37 30.03
CA ASP A 240 -6.71 10.87 29.66
C ASP A 240 -6.67 12.41 29.43
N ALA A 241 -6.00 13.16 30.30
CA ALA A 241 -5.82 14.61 30.15
C ALA A 241 -5.01 14.97 28.90
N MET A 242 -3.98 14.19 28.58
CA MET A 242 -3.17 14.39 27.38
C MET A 242 -3.97 14.10 26.10
N ILE A 243 -4.76 13.02 26.07
CA ILE A 243 -5.67 12.68 24.98
C ILE A 243 -6.70 13.80 24.78
N GLN A 244 -7.31 14.27 25.86
CA GLN A 244 -8.27 15.37 25.82
C GLN A 244 -7.64 16.65 25.21
N SER A 245 -6.44 17.01 25.65
CA SER A 245 -5.70 18.17 25.12
C SER A 245 -5.39 18.06 23.62
N MET A 246 -5.03 16.86 23.15
CA MET A 246 -4.79 16.62 21.72
C MET A 246 -6.07 16.77 20.89
N ILE A 247 -7.19 16.30 21.38
CA ILE A 247 -8.49 16.38 20.68
C ILE A 247 -9.00 17.82 20.70
N ASP A 248 -8.83 18.57 21.78
CA ASP A 248 -9.16 20.00 21.86
C ASP A 248 -8.25 20.83 20.93
N GLY A 249 -6.98 20.45 20.81
CA GLY A 249 -6.06 21.03 19.85
C GLY A 249 -6.45 20.76 18.39
N LEU A 250 -7.01 19.59 18.08
CA LEU A 250 -7.57 19.28 16.76
C LEU A 250 -8.79 20.15 16.47
N ASP A 251 -9.71 20.27 17.41
CA ASP A 251 -10.92 21.11 17.29
C ASP A 251 -10.54 22.58 17.01
N ALA A 252 -9.58 23.14 17.76
CA ALA A 252 -9.08 24.50 17.53
C ALA A 252 -8.46 24.69 16.13
N LYS A 253 -7.68 23.72 15.67
CA LYS A 253 -7.08 23.74 14.32
C LYS A 253 -8.13 23.66 13.22
N LEU A 254 -9.17 22.87 13.39
CA LEU A 254 -10.28 22.76 12.43
C LEU A 254 -11.12 24.03 12.38
N LYS A 255 -11.29 24.74 13.49
CA LYS A 255 -11.92 26.06 13.53
C LYS A 255 -11.10 27.12 12.78
N ALA A 256 -9.77 27.02 12.85
CA ALA A 256 -8.87 27.93 12.12
C ALA A 256 -8.76 27.59 10.62
N ASN A 257 -8.79 26.29 10.27
CA ASN A 257 -8.71 25.77 8.91
C ASN A 257 -9.84 24.78 8.64
N PRO A 258 -11.09 25.25 8.40
CA PRO A 258 -12.26 24.37 8.43
C PRO A 258 -12.42 23.46 7.21
N ARG A 259 -11.71 23.68 6.10
CA ARG A 259 -11.82 22.87 4.87
C ARG A 259 -11.03 21.55 4.92
N ASN A 260 -11.11 20.84 6.06
CA ASN A 260 -10.47 19.54 6.25
C ASN A 260 -11.50 18.47 6.61
N VAL A 261 -12.04 17.80 5.63
CA VAL A 261 -13.06 16.75 5.77
C VAL A 261 -12.59 15.63 6.70
N GLN A 262 -11.38 15.12 6.47
CA GLN A 262 -10.82 14.01 7.26
C GLN A 262 -10.56 14.41 8.73
N GLY A 263 -10.16 15.66 8.93
CA GLY A 263 -9.99 16.20 10.28
C GLY A 263 -11.31 16.25 11.05
N TRP A 264 -12.40 16.67 10.41
CA TRP A 264 -13.73 16.66 11.02
C TRP A 264 -14.21 15.23 11.33
N ILE A 265 -14.02 14.28 10.43
CA ILE A 265 -14.35 12.86 10.64
C ILE A 265 -13.53 12.30 11.81
N MET A 266 -12.23 12.60 11.86
CA MET A 266 -11.36 12.19 12.98
C MET A 266 -11.82 12.80 14.31
N LEU A 267 -12.18 14.08 14.33
CA LEU A 267 -12.68 14.76 15.54
C LEU A 267 -13.97 14.09 16.04
N MET A 268 -14.94 13.84 15.16
CA MET A 268 -16.17 13.12 15.52
C MET A 268 -15.86 11.75 16.12
N ARG A 269 -15.00 10.95 15.47
CA ARG A 269 -14.61 9.62 15.96
C ARG A 269 -13.94 9.69 17.33
N SER A 270 -12.99 10.62 17.51
CA SER A 270 -12.26 10.78 18.77
C SER A 270 -13.20 11.20 19.91
N ARG A 271 -14.14 12.12 19.66
CA ARG A 271 -15.15 12.52 20.65
C ARG A 271 -16.09 11.37 21.04
N MET A 272 -16.50 10.56 20.06
CA MET A 272 -17.30 9.36 20.32
C MET A 272 -16.53 8.33 21.16
N SER A 273 -15.25 8.11 20.88
CA SER A 273 -14.38 7.20 21.65
C SER A 273 -14.19 7.64 23.11
N LEU A 274 -14.24 8.94 23.38
CA LEU A 274 -14.17 9.51 24.72
C LEU A 274 -15.53 9.55 25.42
N GLY A 275 -16.61 9.07 24.79
CA GLY A 275 -17.97 9.14 25.36
C GLY A 275 -18.53 10.57 25.38
N GLU A 276 -18.11 11.44 24.45
CA GLU A 276 -18.54 12.83 24.32
C GLU A 276 -19.47 13.03 23.09
N PRO A 277 -20.63 12.38 22.99
CA PRO A 277 -21.48 12.42 21.81
C PRO A 277 -21.98 13.82 21.47
N ALA A 278 -22.23 14.66 22.46
CA ALA A 278 -22.65 16.04 22.23
C ALA A 278 -21.57 16.88 21.51
N LYS A 279 -20.28 16.69 21.85
CA LYS A 279 -19.17 17.36 21.17
C LYS A 279 -18.94 16.77 19.77
N ALA A 280 -19.18 15.48 19.57
CA ALA A 280 -19.14 14.85 18.26
C ALA A 280 -20.24 15.41 17.34
N ALA A 281 -21.46 15.58 17.85
CA ALA A 281 -22.57 16.22 17.12
C ALA A 281 -22.27 17.69 16.77
N ALA A 282 -21.67 18.44 17.68
CA ALA A 282 -21.24 19.81 17.38
C ALA A 282 -20.19 19.87 16.25
N ALA A 283 -19.22 18.95 16.24
CA ALA A 283 -18.24 18.82 15.16
C ALA A 283 -18.90 18.46 13.82
N TYR A 284 -19.89 17.58 13.82
CA TYR A 284 -20.69 17.22 12.64
C TYR A 284 -21.40 18.45 12.05
N VAL A 285 -22.10 19.22 12.89
CA VAL A 285 -22.80 20.43 12.44
C VAL A 285 -21.82 21.46 11.86
N ALA A 286 -20.67 21.66 12.49
CA ALA A 286 -19.64 22.57 12.00
C ALA A 286 -19.08 22.13 10.65
N ALA A 287 -18.82 20.83 10.48
CA ALA A 287 -18.39 20.24 9.22
C ALA A 287 -19.43 20.46 8.12
N ARG A 288 -20.69 20.13 8.34
CA ARG A 288 -21.77 20.34 7.37
C ARG A 288 -21.94 21.81 6.96
N THR A 289 -21.82 22.73 7.92
CA THR A 289 -21.88 24.17 7.64
C THR A 289 -20.72 24.60 6.74
N THR A 290 -19.52 24.11 7.02
CA THR A 290 -18.31 24.41 6.23
C THR A 290 -18.41 23.94 4.78
N PHE A 291 -19.00 22.78 4.56
CA PHE A 291 -19.10 22.14 3.24
C PHE A 291 -20.50 22.24 2.62
N SER A 292 -21.33 23.20 3.03
CA SER A 292 -22.73 23.36 2.60
C SER A 292 -22.91 23.48 1.07
N GLY A 293 -21.86 23.92 0.35
CA GLY A 293 -21.86 24.02 -1.12
C GLY A 293 -21.32 22.79 -1.85
N ASP A 294 -20.85 21.75 -1.15
CA ASP A 294 -20.22 20.54 -1.74
C ASP A 294 -21.00 19.29 -1.37
N ALA A 295 -21.92 18.89 -2.28
CA ALA A 295 -22.80 17.75 -2.07
C ALA A 295 -22.06 16.40 -1.97
N ALA A 296 -20.88 16.26 -2.60
CA ALA A 296 -20.08 15.05 -2.52
C ALA A 296 -19.43 14.92 -1.14
N THR A 297 -18.81 16.00 -0.67
CA THR A 297 -18.21 16.06 0.65
C THR A 297 -19.24 15.94 1.77
N LEU A 298 -20.42 16.54 1.62
CA LEU A 298 -21.52 16.38 2.60
C LEU A 298 -21.94 14.92 2.74
N ARG A 299 -22.09 14.17 1.64
CA ARG A 299 -22.41 12.73 1.72
C ARG A 299 -21.35 11.95 2.51
N GLN A 300 -20.07 12.21 2.26
CA GLN A 300 -18.98 11.56 3.00
C GLN A 300 -19.03 11.86 4.51
N ILE A 301 -19.33 13.11 4.88
CA ILE A 301 -19.47 13.53 6.28
C ILE A 301 -20.69 12.84 6.92
N ASP A 302 -21.82 12.80 6.22
CA ASP A 302 -23.06 12.21 6.69
C ASP A 302 -22.91 10.68 6.87
N GLU A 303 -22.27 9.99 5.94
CA GLU A 303 -21.95 8.57 6.03
C GLU A 303 -21.04 8.26 7.24
N ALA A 304 -20.00 9.07 7.43
CA ALA A 304 -19.10 8.92 8.58
C ALA A 304 -19.85 9.17 9.91
N ALA A 305 -20.69 10.20 9.99
CA ALA A 305 -21.49 10.50 11.18
C ALA A 305 -22.47 9.37 11.50
N ASN A 306 -23.15 8.82 10.47
CA ASN A 306 -24.07 7.69 10.62
C ASN A 306 -23.34 6.44 11.12
N SER A 307 -22.17 6.12 10.55
CA SER A 307 -21.36 4.96 10.97
C SER A 307 -20.86 5.06 12.41
N LEU A 308 -20.66 6.29 12.91
CA LEU A 308 -20.23 6.58 14.27
C LEU A 308 -21.40 6.75 15.26
N GLY A 309 -22.64 6.73 14.79
CA GLY A 309 -23.81 6.98 15.64
C GLY A 309 -23.93 8.44 16.11
N VAL A 310 -23.29 9.38 15.43
CA VAL A 310 -23.40 10.81 15.71
C VAL A 310 -24.76 11.31 15.18
N ARG A 311 -25.59 11.87 16.07
CA ARG A 311 -26.91 12.42 15.76
C ARG A 311 -26.99 13.89 16.14
#